data_8adb9cf307b8ec1689cf5ec77e302fba
#
_entry.id   8adb9cf307b8ec1689cf5ec77e302fba
#
_cell.length_a   1.000
_cell.length_b   1.000
_cell.length_c   1.000
_cell.angle_alpha   90.00
_cell.angle_beta   90.00
_cell.angle_gamma   90.00
#
_symmetry.space_group_name_H-M   'P 1'
#
loop_
_entity.id
_entity.type
_entity.pdbx_description
1 polymer ?
#
loop_
_entity_poly.entity_id
_entity_poly.type
_entity_poly.pdbx_seq_one_letter_code
_entity_poly.pdbx_strand_id
1 'polypeptide(L)'
;KGAARQVLKRALLDKLDALVKFDLPESLVEAEAHQIAHQLWHEEHPEEHGHNHGSIEPTDEHKKLAERRVRLGLLLAEIGQKAEVTVSDQEMTQAVLQQARQYPGQERAFFEFIQKNPQAQQQLRAPIFEDKVVDHIVDGAKVTDKTVSKDDLEKAIEALDQV
;
A
#
# COMPACT_ATOMS: atom_id res chain seq x y z
N LYS A 1 3.98 15.07 11.83
CA LYS A 1 3.61 15.30 10.40
C LYS A 1 3.24 14.00 9.68
N GLY A 2 3.94 12.88 9.87
CA GLY A 2 3.64 11.60 9.22
C GLY A 2 2.27 11.03 9.57
N ALA A 3 1.92 11.05 10.83
CA ALA A 3 0.63 10.55 11.32
C ALA A 3 -0.59 11.29 10.73
N ALA A 4 -0.55 12.62 10.70
CA ALA A 4 -1.61 13.42 10.08
C ALA A 4 -1.74 13.14 8.59
N ARG A 5 -0.61 12.87 7.90
CA ARG A 5 -0.59 12.48 6.49
C ARG A 5 -1.26 11.12 6.27
N GLN A 6 -1.06 10.14 7.16
CA GLN A 6 -1.74 8.84 7.06
C GLN A 6 -3.26 8.99 7.15
N VAL A 7 -3.74 9.80 8.09
CA VAL A 7 -5.18 10.09 8.23
C VAL A 7 -5.74 10.77 6.98
N LEU A 8 -5.02 11.76 6.45
CA LEU A 8 -5.41 12.45 5.22
C LEU A 8 -5.44 11.49 4.01
N LYS A 9 -4.40 10.68 3.84
CA LYS A 9 -4.32 9.68 2.77
C LYS A 9 -5.50 8.71 2.85
N ARG A 10 -5.80 8.18 4.03
CA ARG A 10 -6.94 7.27 4.22
C ARG A 10 -8.26 7.93 3.87
N ALA A 11 -8.51 9.14 4.37
CA ALA A 11 -9.73 9.87 4.07
C ALA A 11 -9.90 10.16 2.58
N LEU A 12 -8.80 10.46 1.87
CA LEU A 12 -8.80 10.64 0.42
C LEU A 12 -9.16 9.34 -0.30
N LEU A 13 -8.52 8.23 0.05
CA LEU A 13 -8.77 6.93 -0.56
C LEU A 13 -10.20 6.44 -0.31
N ASP A 14 -10.76 6.68 0.89
CA ASP A 14 -12.14 6.35 1.20
C ASP A 14 -13.13 7.14 0.33
N LYS A 15 -12.86 8.42 0.09
CA LYS A 15 -13.68 9.24 -0.82
C LYS A 15 -13.55 8.80 -2.27
N LEU A 16 -12.36 8.47 -2.73
CA LEU A 16 -12.14 7.97 -4.08
C LEU A 16 -12.86 6.63 -4.31
N ASP A 17 -12.77 5.72 -3.35
CA ASP A 17 -13.46 4.43 -3.42
C ASP A 17 -14.98 4.57 -3.47
N ALA A 18 -15.54 5.55 -2.74
CA ALA A 18 -16.97 5.84 -2.74
C ALA A 18 -17.47 6.51 -4.02
N LEU A 19 -16.64 7.37 -4.63
CA LEU A 19 -17.02 8.18 -5.80
C LEU A 19 -16.84 7.44 -7.13
N VAL A 20 -15.87 6.53 -7.21
CA VAL A 20 -15.50 5.87 -8.46
C VAL A 20 -15.95 4.42 -8.42
N LYS A 21 -16.87 4.08 -9.33
CA LYS A 21 -17.34 2.70 -9.52
C LYS A 21 -17.19 2.34 -10.99
N PHE A 22 -16.44 1.28 -11.24
CA PHE A 22 -16.27 0.69 -12.56
C PHE A 22 -16.08 -0.82 -12.41
N ASP A 23 -16.29 -1.56 -13.49
CA ASP A 23 -16.12 -3.00 -13.48
C ASP A 23 -14.66 -3.37 -13.30
N LEU A 24 -14.39 -4.26 -12.35
CA LEU A 24 -13.06 -4.75 -12.04
C LEU A 24 -12.78 -6.05 -12.77
N PRO A 25 -11.55 -6.25 -13.28
CA PRO A 25 -11.15 -7.56 -13.80
C PRO A 25 -11.21 -8.62 -12.70
N GLU A 26 -12.07 -9.62 -12.88
CA GLU A 26 -12.30 -10.68 -11.89
C GLU A 26 -11.01 -11.40 -11.49
N SER A 27 -10.16 -11.70 -12.47
CA SER A 27 -8.87 -12.37 -12.24
C SER A 27 -7.92 -11.58 -11.32
N LEU A 28 -7.95 -10.24 -11.39
CA LEU A 28 -7.15 -9.39 -10.50
C LEU A 28 -7.71 -9.38 -9.08
N VAL A 29 -9.04 -9.32 -8.95
CA VAL A 29 -9.71 -9.37 -7.66
C VAL A 29 -9.47 -10.72 -6.96
N GLU A 30 -9.59 -11.83 -7.69
CA GLU A 30 -9.31 -13.16 -7.16
C GLU A 30 -7.85 -13.31 -6.71
N ALA A 31 -6.90 -12.90 -7.54
CA ALA A 31 -5.48 -12.95 -7.20
C ALA A 31 -5.17 -12.13 -5.95
N GLU A 32 -5.72 -10.92 -5.84
CA GLU A 32 -5.53 -10.06 -4.65
C GLU A 32 -6.21 -10.65 -3.41
N ALA A 33 -7.41 -11.23 -3.56
CA ALA A 33 -8.12 -11.87 -2.46
C ALA A 33 -7.34 -13.06 -1.88
N HIS A 34 -6.74 -13.89 -2.73
CA HIS A 34 -5.86 -14.98 -2.30
C HIS A 34 -4.60 -14.46 -1.59
N GLN A 35 -4.00 -13.38 -2.07
CA GLN A 35 -2.85 -12.75 -1.45
C GLN A 35 -3.19 -12.18 -0.06
N ILE A 36 -4.34 -11.53 0.09
CA ILE A 36 -4.83 -11.02 1.37
C ILE A 36 -5.07 -12.19 2.35
N ALA A 37 -5.78 -13.22 1.91
CA ALA A 37 -6.07 -14.38 2.74
C ALA A 37 -4.78 -15.05 3.25
N HIS A 38 -3.79 -15.20 2.37
CA HIS A 38 -2.50 -15.78 2.70
C HIS A 38 -1.71 -14.90 3.69
N GLN A 39 -1.69 -13.59 3.48
CA GLN A 39 -1.01 -12.65 4.36
C GLN A 39 -1.62 -12.66 5.76
N LEU A 40 -2.95 -12.55 5.87
CA LEU A 40 -3.64 -12.55 7.16
C LEU A 40 -3.48 -13.87 7.89
N TRP A 41 -3.49 -14.98 7.15
CA TRP A 41 -3.23 -16.29 7.75
C TRP A 41 -1.84 -16.36 8.40
N HIS A 42 -0.80 -15.85 7.75
CA HIS A 42 0.55 -15.79 8.32
C HIS A 42 0.67 -14.84 9.52
N GLU A 43 -0.07 -13.76 9.54
CA GLU A 43 -0.12 -12.84 10.68
C GLU A 43 -0.77 -13.50 11.90
N GLU A 44 -1.78 -14.34 11.68
CA GLU A 44 -2.46 -15.09 12.74
C GLU A 44 -1.66 -16.34 13.21
N HIS A 45 -0.78 -16.87 12.35
CA HIS A 45 0.01 -18.08 12.60
C HIS A 45 1.52 -17.86 12.43
N PRO A 46 2.13 -16.96 13.22
CA PRO A 46 3.54 -16.58 13.06
C PRO A 46 4.54 -17.72 13.32
N GLU A 47 4.11 -18.76 14.03
CA GLU A 47 4.94 -19.93 14.35
C GLU A 47 5.01 -20.95 13.19
N GLU A 48 4.14 -20.85 12.21
CA GLU A 48 4.07 -21.79 11.10
C GLU A 48 4.88 -21.30 9.90
N HIS A 49 6.15 -21.62 9.86
CA HIS A 49 7.08 -21.24 8.79
C HIS A 49 7.09 -22.18 7.56
N GLY A 50 6.19 -23.16 7.51
CA GLY A 50 6.14 -24.16 6.44
C GLY A 50 5.22 -23.75 5.28
N HIS A 51 5.61 -24.07 4.04
CA HIS A 51 4.80 -23.86 2.83
C HIS A 51 3.67 -24.91 2.65
N ASN A 52 3.35 -25.67 3.68
CA ASN A 52 2.38 -26.76 3.59
C ASN A 52 1.02 -26.40 4.18
N HIS A 53 0.61 -25.14 3.96
CA HIS A 53 -0.76 -24.73 4.22
C HIS A 53 -1.60 -25.30 3.08
N GLY A 54 -2.68 -26.00 3.40
CA GLY A 54 -3.69 -26.33 2.40
C GLY A 54 -4.14 -25.06 1.66
N SER A 55 -4.90 -25.21 0.60
CA SER A 55 -5.46 -24.05 -0.11
C SER A 55 -6.19 -23.12 0.86
N ILE A 56 -5.64 -21.92 1.06
CA ILE A 56 -6.28 -20.89 1.88
C ILE A 56 -7.30 -20.21 0.99
N GLU A 57 -8.57 -20.51 1.20
CA GLU A 57 -9.65 -19.94 0.42
C GLU A 57 -10.03 -18.54 0.94
N PRO A 58 -10.12 -17.53 0.05
CA PRO A 58 -10.54 -16.20 0.43
C PRO A 58 -11.98 -16.17 0.94
N THR A 59 -12.22 -15.46 2.03
CA THR A 59 -13.57 -15.14 2.52
C THR A 59 -14.19 -13.99 1.73
N ASP A 60 -15.49 -13.77 1.92
CA ASP A 60 -16.19 -12.63 1.32
C ASP A 60 -15.60 -11.27 1.77
N GLU A 61 -15.09 -11.20 3.00
CA GLU A 61 -14.40 -10.01 3.50
C GLU A 61 -13.07 -9.79 2.77
N HIS A 62 -12.30 -10.85 2.54
CA HIS A 62 -11.07 -10.78 1.74
C HIS A 62 -11.36 -10.30 0.31
N LYS A 63 -12.46 -10.76 -0.30
CA LYS A 63 -12.88 -10.33 -1.64
C LYS A 63 -13.26 -8.85 -1.67
N LYS A 64 -13.98 -8.34 -0.67
CA LYS A 64 -14.31 -6.91 -0.56
C LYS A 64 -13.07 -6.03 -0.41
N LEU A 65 -12.11 -6.45 0.41
CA LEU A 65 -10.83 -5.77 0.53
C LEU A 65 -10.04 -5.80 -0.78
N ALA A 66 -10.06 -6.94 -1.48
CA ALA A 66 -9.43 -7.10 -2.78
C ALA A 66 -10.04 -6.18 -3.84
N GLU A 67 -11.37 -6.12 -3.91
CA GLU A 67 -12.08 -5.20 -4.82
C GLU A 67 -11.68 -3.75 -4.56
N ARG A 68 -11.62 -3.33 -3.30
CA ARG A 68 -11.17 -1.99 -2.92
C ARG A 68 -9.73 -1.72 -3.35
N ARG A 69 -8.81 -2.63 -3.06
CA ARG A 69 -7.39 -2.49 -3.41
C ARG A 69 -7.19 -2.44 -4.92
N VAL A 70 -7.85 -3.32 -5.67
CA VAL A 70 -7.76 -3.35 -7.13
C VAL A 70 -8.34 -2.06 -7.73
N ARG A 71 -9.51 -1.61 -7.26
CA ARG A 71 -10.15 -0.36 -7.72
C ARG A 71 -9.25 0.85 -7.48
N LEU A 72 -8.76 1.01 -6.27
CA LEU A 72 -7.88 2.13 -5.92
C LEU A 72 -6.55 2.05 -6.66
N GLY A 73 -5.96 0.87 -6.79
CA GLY A 73 -4.72 0.66 -7.53
C GLY A 73 -4.84 1.05 -9.00
N LEU A 74 -5.90 0.61 -9.67
CA LEU A 74 -6.16 0.97 -11.07
C LEU A 74 -6.46 2.47 -11.23
N LEU A 75 -7.23 3.06 -10.33
CA LEU A 75 -7.54 4.48 -10.34
C LEU A 75 -6.29 5.33 -10.15
N LEU A 76 -5.46 5.02 -9.14
CA LEU A 76 -4.23 5.75 -8.87
C LEU A 76 -3.22 5.59 -10.02
N ALA A 77 -3.14 4.42 -10.63
CA ALA A 77 -2.30 4.19 -11.81
C ALA A 77 -2.71 5.07 -12.98
N GLU A 78 -4.01 5.18 -13.25
CA GLU A 78 -4.55 6.03 -14.32
C GLU A 78 -4.31 7.52 -14.05
N ILE A 79 -4.55 7.98 -12.83
CA ILE A 79 -4.29 9.37 -12.43
C ILE A 79 -2.79 9.67 -12.53
N GLY A 80 -1.94 8.77 -12.04
CA GLY A 80 -0.49 8.93 -12.10
C GLY A 80 0.04 8.96 -13.53
N GLN A 81 -0.51 8.15 -14.40
CA GLN A 81 -0.15 8.15 -15.82
C GLN A 81 -0.54 9.46 -16.51
N LYS A 82 -1.75 9.95 -16.28
CA LYS A 82 -2.22 11.22 -16.84
C LYS A 82 -1.46 12.43 -16.30
N ALA A 83 -1.04 12.39 -15.04
CA ALA A 83 -0.26 13.42 -14.40
C ALA A 83 1.26 13.29 -14.65
N GLU A 84 1.68 12.29 -15.43
CA GLU A 84 3.09 11.99 -15.73
C GLU A 84 3.95 11.79 -14.47
N VAL A 85 3.36 11.21 -13.42
CA VAL A 85 4.06 10.90 -12.18
C VAL A 85 5.07 9.78 -12.43
N THR A 86 6.32 10.03 -12.06
CA THR A 86 7.41 9.05 -12.19
C THR A 86 8.17 8.91 -10.88
N VAL A 87 8.75 7.74 -10.64
CA VAL A 87 9.67 7.49 -9.53
C VAL A 87 11.10 7.57 -10.04
N SER A 88 11.86 8.49 -9.51
CA SER A 88 13.26 8.70 -9.90
C SER A 88 14.19 7.64 -9.31
N ASP A 89 15.37 7.48 -9.91
CA ASP A 89 16.41 6.59 -9.38
C ASP A 89 16.88 7.00 -7.99
N GLN A 90 16.87 8.30 -7.71
CA GLN A 90 17.21 8.82 -6.38
C GLN A 90 16.18 8.38 -5.32
N GLU A 91 14.90 8.46 -5.62
CA GLU A 91 13.83 8.01 -4.72
C GLU A 91 13.91 6.49 -4.51
N MET A 92 14.19 5.73 -5.56
CA MET A 92 14.44 4.29 -5.45
C MET A 92 15.63 3.98 -4.56
N THR A 93 16.75 4.67 -4.75
CA THR A 93 17.96 4.48 -3.94
C THR A 93 17.69 4.78 -2.48
N GLN A 94 16.97 5.86 -2.16
CA GLN A 94 16.59 6.18 -0.79
C GLN A 94 15.69 5.10 -0.16
N ALA A 95 14.74 4.58 -0.92
CA ALA A 95 13.86 3.50 -0.44
C ALA A 95 14.65 2.22 -0.15
N VAL A 96 15.58 1.84 -1.03
CA VAL A 96 16.45 0.68 -0.83
C VAL A 96 17.34 0.87 0.41
N LEU A 97 17.94 2.06 0.58
CA LEU A 97 18.75 2.37 1.76
C LEU A 97 17.94 2.32 3.06
N GLN A 98 16.73 2.86 3.04
CA GLN A 98 15.85 2.82 4.21
C GLN A 98 15.46 1.39 4.58
N GLN A 99 15.12 0.57 3.59
CA GLN A 99 14.78 -0.83 3.80
C GLN A 99 15.99 -1.66 4.26
N ALA A 100 17.16 -1.42 3.70
CA ALA A 100 18.40 -2.11 4.06
C ALA A 100 18.77 -1.91 5.54
N ARG A 101 18.41 -0.76 6.14
CA ARG A 101 18.62 -0.51 7.58
C ARG A 101 17.89 -1.48 8.50
N GLN A 102 16.86 -2.16 8.00
CA GLN A 102 16.13 -3.20 8.74
C GLN A 102 16.89 -4.54 8.79
N TYR A 103 17.98 -4.67 8.01
CA TYR A 103 18.83 -5.86 7.92
C TYR A 103 20.29 -5.54 8.25
N PRO A 104 20.62 -5.19 9.52
CA PRO A 104 21.97 -4.81 9.90
C PRO A 104 23.00 -5.90 9.58
N GLY A 105 24.08 -5.53 8.90
CA GLY A 105 25.14 -6.43 8.47
C GLY A 105 24.86 -7.20 7.16
N GLN A 106 23.68 -7.03 6.56
CA GLN A 106 23.30 -7.66 5.29
C GLN A 106 22.92 -6.62 4.21
N GLU A 107 23.22 -5.35 4.44
CA GLU A 107 22.82 -4.24 3.58
C GLU A 107 23.29 -4.45 2.12
N ARG A 108 24.52 -4.94 1.95
CA ARG A 108 25.08 -5.22 0.63
C ARG A 108 24.35 -6.35 -0.09
N ALA A 109 24.07 -7.44 0.63
CA ALA A 109 23.32 -8.57 0.08
C ALA A 109 21.91 -8.17 -0.34
N PHE A 110 21.26 -7.32 0.48
CA PHE A 110 19.96 -6.75 0.17
C PHE A 110 20.01 -5.88 -1.11
N PHE A 111 21.01 -5.02 -1.24
CA PHE A 111 21.21 -4.20 -2.44
C PHE A 111 21.37 -5.06 -3.71
N GLU A 112 22.22 -6.07 -3.65
CA GLU A 112 22.45 -6.99 -4.77
C GLU A 112 21.18 -7.77 -5.15
N PHE A 113 20.40 -8.18 -4.14
CA PHE A 113 19.10 -8.84 -4.34
C PHE A 113 18.12 -7.94 -5.08
N ILE A 114 17.96 -6.68 -4.65
CA ILE A 114 17.06 -5.73 -5.31
C ILE A 114 17.52 -5.46 -6.75
N GLN A 115 18.81 -5.28 -6.99
CA GLN A 115 19.33 -5.03 -8.34
C GLN A 115 19.06 -6.18 -9.32
N LYS A 116 19.10 -7.41 -8.83
CA LYS A 116 18.91 -8.63 -9.64
C LYS A 116 17.46 -9.07 -9.77
N ASN A 117 16.56 -8.49 -8.98
CA ASN A 117 15.16 -8.91 -8.93
C ASN A 117 14.21 -7.79 -9.35
N PRO A 118 13.74 -7.76 -10.61
CA PRO A 118 12.81 -6.74 -11.09
C PRO A 118 11.50 -6.68 -10.30
N GLN A 119 11.02 -7.82 -9.80
CA GLN A 119 9.80 -7.88 -9.00
C GLN A 119 9.98 -7.18 -7.64
N ALA A 120 11.13 -7.38 -6.99
CA ALA A 120 11.45 -6.67 -5.75
C ALA A 120 11.62 -5.16 -5.97
N GLN A 121 12.19 -4.75 -7.10
CA GLN A 121 12.24 -3.34 -7.49
C GLN A 121 10.83 -2.76 -7.65
N GLN A 122 9.94 -3.49 -8.29
CA GLN A 122 8.55 -3.05 -8.48
C GLN A 122 7.80 -2.94 -7.16
N GLN A 123 8.01 -3.85 -6.22
CA GLN A 123 7.42 -3.79 -4.88
C GLN A 123 7.88 -2.56 -4.08
N LEU A 124 9.12 -2.13 -4.27
CA LEU A 124 9.62 -0.89 -3.65
C LEU A 124 9.12 0.36 -4.37
N ARG A 125 8.97 0.29 -5.69
CA ARG A 125 8.53 1.41 -6.54
C ARG A 125 7.05 1.74 -6.33
N ALA A 126 6.21 0.73 -6.19
CA ALA A 126 4.76 0.89 -6.13
C ALA A 126 4.29 1.81 -4.99
N PRO A 127 4.74 1.67 -3.73
CA PRO A 127 4.37 2.58 -2.67
C PRO A 127 4.82 4.03 -2.90
N ILE A 128 6.01 4.23 -3.47
CA ILE A 128 6.54 5.56 -3.78
C ILE A 128 5.67 6.23 -4.84
N PHE A 129 5.35 5.50 -5.90
CA PHE A 129 4.46 5.98 -6.96
C PHE A 129 3.09 6.35 -6.40
N GLU A 130 2.49 5.48 -5.59
CA GLU A 130 1.20 5.72 -4.96
C GLU A 130 1.21 6.96 -4.08
N ASP A 131 2.23 7.14 -3.26
CA ASP A 131 2.38 8.33 -2.41
C ASP A 131 2.52 9.62 -3.23
N LYS A 132 3.25 9.57 -4.34
CA LYS A 132 3.38 10.72 -5.26
C LYS A 132 2.06 11.06 -5.95
N VAL A 133 1.27 10.07 -6.34
CA VAL A 133 -0.06 10.28 -6.91
C VAL A 133 -1.01 10.88 -5.87
N VAL A 134 -0.98 10.38 -4.65
CA VAL A 134 -1.75 10.96 -3.52
C VAL A 134 -1.36 12.40 -3.27
N ASP A 135 -0.07 12.74 -3.27
CA ASP A 135 0.41 14.13 -3.16
C ASP A 135 -0.13 15.00 -4.28
N HIS A 136 -0.08 14.52 -5.50
CA HIS A 136 -0.62 15.24 -6.66
C HIS A 136 -2.12 15.55 -6.50
N ILE A 137 -2.91 14.59 -6.01
CA ILE A 137 -4.35 14.78 -5.77
C ILE A 137 -4.57 15.77 -4.62
N VAL A 138 -3.82 15.67 -3.53
CA VAL A 138 -3.92 16.55 -2.36
C VAL A 138 -3.58 17.99 -2.73
N ASP A 139 -2.56 18.22 -3.56
CA ASP A 139 -2.16 19.54 -4.03
C ASP A 139 -3.27 20.23 -4.84
N GLY A 140 -4.09 19.46 -5.55
CA GLY A 140 -5.26 19.96 -6.29
C GLY A 140 -6.56 20.01 -5.49
N ALA A 141 -6.59 19.48 -4.27
CA ALA A 141 -7.79 19.37 -3.46
C ALA A 141 -7.91 20.49 -2.42
N LYS A 142 -9.16 20.77 -2.00
CA LYS A 142 -9.39 21.64 -0.83
C LYS A 142 -9.14 20.83 0.44
N VAL A 143 -8.05 21.14 1.13
CA VAL A 143 -7.70 20.54 2.42
C VAL A 143 -8.07 21.51 3.53
N THR A 144 -8.76 21.01 4.55
CA THR A 144 -9.08 21.77 5.76
C THR A 144 -8.22 21.25 6.90
N ASP A 145 -7.38 22.14 7.44
CA ASP A 145 -6.57 21.81 8.61
C ASP A 145 -7.41 21.92 9.89
N LYS A 146 -7.32 20.88 10.72
CA LYS A 146 -7.92 20.86 12.05
C LYS A 146 -6.84 20.59 13.07
N THR A 147 -6.70 21.50 14.02
CA THR A 147 -5.82 21.28 15.18
C THR A 147 -6.50 20.32 16.12
N VAL A 148 -5.83 19.22 16.42
CA VAL A 148 -6.29 18.18 17.36
C VAL A 148 -5.21 17.90 18.40
N SER A 149 -5.58 17.31 19.53
CA SER A 149 -4.63 16.85 20.52
C SER A 149 -3.80 15.65 19.98
N LYS A 150 -2.69 15.37 20.63
CA LYS A 150 -1.89 14.18 20.30
C LYS A 150 -2.70 12.90 20.50
N ASP A 151 -3.46 12.81 21.58
CA ASP A 151 -4.28 11.65 21.91
C ASP A 151 -5.40 11.42 20.89
N ASP A 152 -6.03 12.51 20.38
CA ASP A 152 -7.05 12.40 19.33
C ASP A 152 -6.46 11.92 18.00
N LEU A 153 -5.22 12.34 17.70
CA LEU A 153 -4.51 11.88 16.51
C LEU A 153 -4.11 10.41 16.63
N GLU A 154 -3.63 9.98 17.80
CA GLU A 154 -3.31 8.57 18.06
C GLU A 154 -4.54 7.67 17.92
N LYS A 155 -5.67 8.06 18.51
CA LYS A 155 -6.94 7.34 18.33
C LYS A 155 -7.40 7.27 16.89
N ALA A 156 -7.22 8.34 16.11
CA ALA A 156 -7.56 8.35 14.70
C ALA A 156 -6.69 7.38 13.89
N ILE A 157 -5.41 7.20 14.26
CA ILE A 157 -4.51 6.25 13.62
C ILE A 157 -4.88 4.82 14.01
N GLU A 158 -5.11 4.55 15.28
CA GLU A 158 -5.55 3.22 15.76
C GLU A 158 -6.85 2.76 15.06
N ALA A 159 -7.76 3.71 14.79
CA ALA A 159 -8.98 3.41 14.03
C ALA A 159 -8.71 3.03 12.56
N LEU A 160 -7.56 3.43 11.97
CA LEU A 160 -7.19 3.03 10.60
C LEU A 160 -6.73 1.57 10.52
N ASP A 161 -6.17 1.03 11.60
CA ASP A 161 -5.66 -0.34 11.66
C ASP A 161 -6.76 -1.38 11.90
N GLN A 162 -7.97 -0.94 12.26
CA GLN A 162 -9.11 -1.81 12.56
C GLN A 162 -10.02 -2.11 11.35
N VAL A 163 -9.62 -1.73 10.12
CA VAL A 163 -10.43 -1.89 8.91
C VAL A 163 -9.68 -2.68 7.84
#